data_89ff099c00ce7135fc5e97681aaf1046
#
_entry.id   89ff099c00ce7135fc5e97681aaf1046
#
_cell.length_a   1.000
_cell.length_b   1.000
_cell.length_c   1.000
_cell.angle_alpha   90.00
_cell.angle_beta   90.00
_cell.angle_gamma   90.00
#
_symmetry.space_group_name_H-M   'P 1'
#
loop_
_entity.id
_entity.type
_entity.pdbx_description
1 polymer ?
#
loop_
_entity_poly.entity_id
_entity_poly.type
_entity_poly.pdbx_seq_one_letter_code
_entity_poly.pdbx_strand_id
1 'polypeptide(L)'
;MRKLKNNELGRITVDEFKTVEKTPIIVILDNIRSLNNIGSVFRTSDAFLIEKIYLCGICATPPNKDIHKTALGATESVAWEYVEDTLTLVEKLKAENVKVLAIEQAENSTKLDTFYPKKGEKYVVVMGNEVKGVQQEVVNASDLCIEIPQLGTKHSLNISVTTGVVLWDLFQKMNKI
;
A
#
# COMPACT_ATOMS: atom_id res chain seq x y z
N MET A 1 -13.51 -21.51 22.46
CA MET A 1 -12.30 -21.14 21.66
C MET A 1 -11.29 -20.44 22.58
N ARG A 2 -9.99 -20.76 22.48
CA ARG A 2 -8.89 -20.14 23.24
C ARG A 2 -8.10 -19.20 22.33
N LYS A 3 -7.71 -18.03 22.85
CA LYS A 3 -6.79 -17.14 22.12
C LYS A 3 -5.38 -17.77 22.03
N LEU A 4 -4.78 -17.71 20.85
CA LEU A 4 -3.37 -18.13 20.68
C LEU A 4 -2.43 -17.11 21.32
N LYS A 5 -1.32 -17.57 21.87
CA LYS A 5 -0.22 -16.74 22.33
C LYS A 5 0.66 -16.35 21.14
N ASN A 6 1.44 -15.27 21.25
CA ASN A 6 2.28 -14.77 20.14
C ASN A 6 3.26 -15.83 19.62
N ASN A 7 3.84 -16.65 20.49
CA ASN A 7 4.74 -17.76 20.11
C ASN A 7 4.06 -18.93 19.41
N GLU A 8 2.72 -18.99 19.42
CA GLU A 8 1.91 -20.01 18.74
C GLU A 8 1.46 -19.58 17.34
N LEU A 9 1.73 -18.33 16.95
CA LEU A 9 1.27 -17.78 15.67
C LEU A 9 2.13 -18.15 14.46
N GLY A 10 3.29 -18.77 14.67
CA GLY A 10 4.20 -19.18 13.58
C GLY A 10 4.69 -18.01 12.71
N ARG A 11 4.90 -16.83 13.31
CA ARG A 11 5.39 -15.66 12.58
C ARG A 11 6.84 -15.83 12.18
N ILE A 12 7.15 -15.47 10.95
CA ILE A 12 8.53 -15.48 10.43
C ILE A 12 9.36 -14.37 11.06
N THR A 13 10.66 -14.55 11.10
CA THR A 13 11.62 -13.52 11.55
C THR A 13 11.83 -12.45 10.48
N VAL A 14 12.44 -11.32 10.84
CA VAL A 14 12.80 -10.24 9.90
C VAL A 14 13.72 -10.75 8.78
N ASP A 15 14.67 -11.64 9.10
CA ASP A 15 15.59 -12.19 8.11
C ASP A 15 14.89 -13.16 7.15
N GLU A 16 14.02 -14.01 7.66
CA GLU A 16 13.16 -14.85 6.82
C GLU A 16 12.23 -14.00 5.95
N PHE A 17 11.64 -12.91 6.52
CA PHE A 17 10.82 -12.00 5.73
C PHE A 17 11.57 -11.43 4.52
N LYS A 18 12.85 -11.06 4.67
CA LYS A 18 13.65 -10.50 3.56
C LYS A 18 13.90 -11.49 2.42
N THR A 19 13.89 -12.77 2.70
CA THR A 19 14.23 -13.84 1.73
C THR A 19 13.02 -14.56 1.15
N VAL A 20 11.87 -14.55 1.84
CA VAL A 20 10.64 -15.19 1.36
C VAL A 20 10.10 -14.49 0.12
N GLU A 21 9.43 -15.25 -0.75
CA GLU A 21 8.71 -14.71 -1.90
C GLU A 21 7.66 -13.70 -1.46
N LYS A 22 7.62 -12.56 -2.13
CA LYS A 22 6.71 -11.47 -1.80
C LYS A 22 5.43 -11.53 -2.62
N THR A 23 4.37 -11.03 -2.04
CA THR A 23 3.19 -10.64 -2.82
C THR A 23 3.62 -9.57 -3.82
N PRO A 24 3.36 -9.74 -5.14
CA PRO A 24 3.87 -8.84 -6.18
C PRO A 24 3.10 -7.51 -6.21
N ILE A 25 3.07 -6.85 -5.05
CA ILE A 25 2.44 -5.54 -4.85
C ILE A 25 3.48 -4.58 -4.27
N ILE A 26 3.53 -3.40 -4.85
CA ILE A 26 4.27 -2.24 -4.35
C ILE A 26 3.26 -1.21 -3.83
N VAL A 27 3.58 -0.51 -2.76
CA VAL A 27 2.79 0.61 -2.24
C VAL A 27 3.53 1.92 -2.47
N ILE A 28 2.86 2.91 -3.04
CA ILE A 28 3.33 4.29 -3.09
C ILE A 28 2.48 5.12 -2.13
N LEU A 29 3.15 5.84 -1.23
CA LEU A 29 2.53 6.85 -0.38
C LEU A 29 2.80 8.22 -0.98
N ASP A 30 1.78 8.81 -1.61
CA ASP A 30 1.88 10.08 -2.32
C ASP A 30 1.58 11.25 -1.39
N ASN A 31 2.63 11.93 -0.91
CA ASN A 31 2.52 13.10 -0.05
C ASN A 31 1.73 12.88 1.27
N ILE A 32 1.88 11.74 1.91
CA ILE A 32 1.23 11.43 3.19
C ILE A 32 1.85 12.24 4.31
N ARG A 33 1.00 12.93 5.08
CA ARG A 33 1.40 13.82 6.19
C ARG A 33 1.49 13.10 7.54
N SER A 34 0.58 12.18 7.77
CA SER A 34 0.45 11.51 9.09
C SER A 34 1.48 10.42 9.27
N LEU A 35 2.41 10.63 10.18
CA LEU A 35 3.43 9.67 10.59
C LEU A 35 2.82 8.34 11.09
N ASN A 36 1.70 8.44 11.81
CA ASN A 36 0.99 7.27 12.30
C ASN A 36 0.36 6.45 11.16
N ASN A 37 -0.14 7.12 10.11
CA ASN A 37 -0.64 6.43 8.91
C ASN A 37 0.49 5.71 8.19
N ILE A 38 1.64 6.39 7.99
CA ILE A 38 2.84 5.78 7.38
C ILE A 38 3.24 4.51 8.14
N GLY A 39 3.40 4.59 9.46
CA GLY A 39 3.75 3.42 10.27
C GLY A 39 2.71 2.30 10.22
N SER A 40 1.42 2.63 10.18
CA SER A 40 0.34 1.65 10.04
C SER A 40 0.37 0.95 8.67
N VAL A 41 0.73 1.67 7.61
CA VAL A 41 0.93 1.09 6.27
C VAL A 41 2.10 0.12 6.27
N PHE A 42 3.23 0.45 6.90
CA PHE A 42 4.34 -0.50 7.07
C PHE A 42 3.88 -1.80 7.74
N ARG A 43 3.14 -1.69 8.85
CA ARG A 43 2.64 -2.86 9.58
C ARG A 43 1.67 -3.70 8.76
N THR A 44 0.80 -3.08 7.98
CA THR A 44 -0.12 -3.78 7.08
C THR A 44 0.64 -4.46 5.93
N SER A 45 1.64 -3.79 5.39
CA SER A 45 2.50 -4.31 4.32
C SER A 45 3.32 -5.51 4.78
N ASP A 46 3.82 -5.50 6.01
CA ASP A 46 4.46 -6.66 6.63
C ASP A 46 3.51 -7.86 6.69
N ALA A 47 2.27 -7.63 7.19
CA ALA A 47 1.28 -8.68 7.36
C ALA A 47 0.92 -9.43 6.06
N PHE A 48 1.02 -8.78 4.91
CA PHE A 48 0.68 -9.35 3.59
C PHE A 48 1.89 -9.58 2.69
N LEU A 49 3.11 -9.59 3.24
CA LEU A 49 4.36 -9.82 2.50
C LEU A 49 4.52 -8.88 1.29
N ILE A 50 4.13 -7.62 1.43
CA ILE A 50 4.24 -6.62 0.35
C ILE A 50 5.71 -6.41 -0.04
N GLU A 51 5.97 -6.30 -1.33
CA GLU A 51 7.32 -6.27 -1.87
C GLU A 51 8.09 -5.03 -1.44
N LYS A 52 7.46 -3.82 -1.53
CA LYS A 52 8.14 -2.56 -1.24
C LYS A 52 7.16 -1.43 -0.96
N ILE A 53 7.61 -0.45 -0.18
CA ILE A 53 6.91 0.84 0.01
C ILE A 53 7.80 1.95 -0.55
N TYR A 54 7.24 2.83 -1.36
CA TYR A 54 7.83 4.11 -1.72
C TYR A 54 7.18 5.24 -0.92
N LEU A 55 8.01 6.07 -0.31
CA LEU A 55 7.62 7.26 0.42
C LEU A 55 7.91 8.47 -0.45
N CYS A 56 6.87 9.15 -0.96
CA CYS A 56 7.04 10.20 -1.95
C CYS A 56 6.75 11.60 -1.41
N GLY A 57 7.45 12.58 -1.95
CA GLY A 57 7.25 13.99 -1.68
C GLY A 57 7.44 14.35 -0.21
N ILE A 58 6.39 14.86 0.45
CA ILE A 58 6.45 15.31 1.84
C ILE A 58 6.40 14.17 2.88
N CYS A 59 6.35 12.90 2.44
CA CYS A 59 6.35 11.78 3.36
C CYS A 59 7.61 11.78 4.21
N ALA A 60 7.44 11.67 5.53
CA ALA A 60 8.57 11.41 6.42
C ALA A 60 9.07 9.98 6.26
N THR A 61 10.35 9.78 6.52
CA THR A 61 11.04 8.50 6.39
C THR A 61 11.46 7.91 7.74
N PRO A 62 11.59 6.58 7.86
CA PRO A 62 12.34 5.98 8.97
C PRO A 62 13.85 6.40 8.94
N PRO A 63 14.52 6.45 10.11
CA PRO A 63 13.98 6.23 11.44
C PRO A 63 13.20 7.46 11.94
N ASN A 64 11.99 7.25 12.37
CA ASN A 64 11.14 8.29 12.96
C ASN A 64 10.33 7.69 14.11
N LYS A 65 10.31 8.35 15.28
CA LYS A 65 9.68 7.83 16.51
C LYS A 65 8.18 7.55 16.33
N ASP A 66 7.46 8.45 15.66
CA ASP A 66 6.01 8.32 15.51
C ASP A 66 5.64 7.29 14.42
N ILE A 67 6.46 7.14 13.39
CA ILE A 67 6.34 6.02 12.43
C ILE A 67 6.57 4.70 13.15
N HIS A 68 7.65 4.59 13.93
CA HIS A 68 8.01 3.38 14.67
C HIS A 68 6.90 2.93 15.64
N LYS A 69 6.23 3.89 16.28
CA LYS A 69 5.15 3.64 17.26
C LYS A 69 4.00 2.80 16.68
N THR A 70 3.64 2.99 15.43
CA THR A 70 2.56 2.25 14.76
C THR A 70 3.06 1.14 13.85
N ALA A 71 4.27 1.25 13.33
CA ALA A 71 4.90 0.22 12.49
C ALA A 71 5.31 -1.04 13.29
N LEU A 72 5.60 -0.91 14.60
CA LEU A 72 5.97 -2.03 15.49
C LEU A 72 7.11 -2.90 14.92
N GLY A 73 8.16 -2.27 14.36
CA GLY A 73 9.31 -2.97 13.77
C GLY A 73 9.18 -3.29 12.27
N ALA A 74 8.00 -3.12 11.65
CA ALA A 74 7.81 -3.42 10.24
C ALA A 74 8.66 -2.58 9.27
N THR A 75 9.24 -1.48 9.73
CA THR A 75 10.24 -0.69 8.96
C THR A 75 11.57 -1.40 8.77
N GLU A 76 11.83 -2.48 9.51
CA GLU A 76 13.04 -3.30 9.42
C GLU A 76 12.84 -4.51 8.48
N SER A 77 11.60 -4.98 8.33
CA SER A 77 11.23 -6.11 7.49
C SER A 77 10.87 -5.68 6.07
N VAL A 78 9.95 -4.71 5.92
CA VAL A 78 9.46 -4.25 4.62
C VAL A 78 10.48 -3.33 3.96
N ALA A 79 10.90 -3.66 2.74
CA ALA A 79 11.76 -2.79 1.94
C ALA A 79 11.08 -1.45 1.65
N TRP A 80 11.81 -0.35 1.74
CA TRP A 80 11.28 0.96 1.43
C TRP A 80 12.34 1.88 0.81
N GLU A 81 11.89 2.92 0.13
CA GLU A 81 12.73 3.94 -0.49
C GLU A 81 11.99 5.28 -0.50
N TYR A 82 12.74 6.37 -0.36
CA TYR A 82 12.21 7.72 -0.58
C TYR A 82 12.42 8.15 -2.03
N VAL A 83 11.40 8.76 -2.61
CA VAL A 83 11.44 9.36 -3.95
C VAL A 83 10.80 10.74 -3.88
N GLU A 84 11.46 11.76 -4.42
CA GLU A 84 10.97 13.13 -4.34
C GLU A 84 9.67 13.35 -5.13
N ASP A 85 9.58 12.79 -6.34
CA ASP A 85 8.47 13.01 -7.26
C ASP A 85 7.72 11.72 -7.59
N THR A 86 6.43 11.69 -7.25
CA THR A 86 5.55 10.53 -7.43
C THR A 86 5.30 10.22 -8.90
N LEU A 87 5.12 11.25 -9.75
CA LEU A 87 4.83 11.05 -11.16
C LEU A 87 6.00 10.39 -11.88
N THR A 88 7.21 10.90 -11.67
CA THR A 88 8.45 10.32 -12.23
C THR A 88 8.62 8.84 -11.81
N LEU A 89 8.30 8.52 -10.54
CA LEU A 89 8.36 7.14 -10.07
C LEU A 89 7.31 6.26 -10.78
N VAL A 90 6.09 6.74 -10.93
CA VAL A 90 5.02 6.02 -11.62
C VAL A 90 5.39 5.74 -13.08
N GLU A 91 5.90 6.73 -13.80
CA GLU A 91 6.35 6.57 -15.19
C GLU A 91 7.48 5.54 -15.31
N LYS A 92 8.44 5.57 -14.38
CA LYS A 92 9.52 4.57 -14.30
C LYS A 92 8.98 3.16 -14.10
N LEU A 93 8.10 2.96 -13.12
CA LEU A 93 7.53 1.64 -12.83
C LEU A 93 6.69 1.10 -14.00
N LYS A 94 5.96 1.97 -14.70
CA LYS A 94 5.23 1.58 -15.93
C LYS A 94 6.19 1.15 -17.03
N ALA A 95 7.32 1.81 -17.21
CA ALA A 95 8.35 1.40 -18.16
C ALA A 95 8.96 0.02 -17.81
N GLU A 96 8.92 -0.38 -16.54
CA GLU A 96 9.29 -1.71 -16.04
C GLU A 96 8.13 -2.74 -16.11
N ASN A 97 7.03 -2.42 -16.81
CA ASN A 97 5.83 -3.23 -16.95
C ASN A 97 5.07 -3.51 -15.63
N VAL A 98 5.21 -2.65 -14.62
CA VAL A 98 4.39 -2.69 -13.41
C VAL A 98 3.06 -1.98 -13.68
N LYS A 99 1.94 -2.60 -13.30
CA LYS A 99 0.60 -2.01 -13.45
C LYS A 99 0.30 -1.03 -12.31
N VAL A 100 -0.05 0.20 -12.65
CA VAL A 100 -0.29 1.28 -11.70
C VAL A 100 -1.78 1.46 -11.43
N LEU A 101 -2.16 1.34 -10.16
CA LEU A 101 -3.51 1.50 -9.64
C LEU A 101 -3.55 2.73 -8.72
N ALA A 102 -4.13 3.84 -9.15
CA ALA A 102 -4.43 4.94 -8.24
C ALA A 102 -5.65 4.58 -7.39
N ILE A 103 -5.55 4.72 -6.08
CA ILE A 103 -6.66 4.45 -5.17
C ILE A 103 -7.36 5.77 -4.86
N GLU A 104 -8.44 6.05 -5.61
CA GLU A 104 -9.13 7.35 -5.57
C GLU A 104 -10.57 7.23 -6.07
N GLN A 105 -11.39 8.23 -5.76
CA GLN A 105 -12.73 8.39 -6.31
C GLN A 105 -12.63 9.29 -7.54
N ALA A 106 -12.72 8.72 -8.73
CA ALA A 106 -12.59 9.43 -9.99
C ALA A 106 -13.64 9.00 -11.01
N GLU A 107 -13.84 9.84 -12.03
CA GLU A 107 -14.68 9.46 -13.17
C GLU A 107 -14.12 8.20 -13.84
N ASN A 108 -15.01 7.27 -14.18
CA ASN A 108 -14.68 5.98 -14.80
C ASN A 108 -13.77 5.07 -13.95
N SER A 109 -13.75 5.26 -12.62
CA SER A 109 -13.05 4.35 -11.72
C SER A 109 -13.61 2.93 -11.79
N THR A 110 -12.75 1.95 -11.55
CA THR A 110 -13.14 0.55 -11.38
C THR A 110 -13.36 0.27 -9.89
N LYS A 111 -14.47 -0.37 -9.53
CA LYS A 111 -14.73 -0.73 -8.13
C LYS A 111 -13.82 -1.88 -7.69
N LEU A 112 -13.28 -1.77 -6.47
CA LEU A 112 -12.33 -2.74 -5.93
C LEU A 112 -12.88 -4.17 -5.92
N ASP A 113 -14.15 -4.34 -5.56
CA ASP A 113 -14.81 -5.65 -5.50
C ASP A 113 -14.96 -6.32 -6.89
N THR A 114 -14.97 -5.54 -7.96
CA THR A 114 -15.06 -6.03 -9.35
C THR A 114 -13.72 -6.11 -10.07
N PHE A 115 -12.65 -5.56 -9.49
CA PHE A 115 -11.31 -5.65 -10.05
C PHE A 115 -10.65 -6.99 -9.68
N TYR A 116 -10.08 -7.66 -10.67
CA TYR A 116 -9.32 -8.90 -10.49
C TYR A 116 -7.91 -8.75 -11.07
N PRO A 117 -6.86 -8.87 -10.25
CA PRO A 117 -5.49 -8.83 -10.73
C PRO A 117 -5.21 -10.04 -11.63
N LYS A 118 -4.42 -9.83 -12.68
CA LYS A 118 -4.02 -10.91 -13.60
C LYS A 118 -2.84 -11.68 -13.02
N LYS A 119 -2.86 -12.99 -13.21
CA LYS A 119 -1.79 -13.87 -12.77
C LYS A 119 -0.46 -13.51 -13.45
N GLY A 120 0.58 -13.38 -12.65
CA GLY A 120 1.93 -13.07 -13.13
C GLY A 120 2.20 -11.57 -13.37
N GLU A 121 1.19 -10.70 -13.20
CA GLU A 121 1.40 -9.25 -13.22
C GLU A 121 1.82 -8.73 -11.84
N LYS A 122 2.67 -7.71 -11.84
CA LYS A 122 3.04 -6.93 -10.66
C LYS A 122 2.23 -5.63 -10.64
N TYR A 123 1.78 -5.25 -9.47
CA TYR A 123 0.95 -4.07 -9.28
C TYR A 123 1.60 -3.08 -8.32
N VAL A 124 1.40 -1.81 -8.58
CA VAL A 124 1.63 -0.76 -7.60
C VAL A 124 0.31 -0.08 -7.25
N VAL A 125 0.04 0.10 -5.97
CA VAL A 125 -1.11 0.86 -5.46
C VAL A 125 -0.62 2.21 -4.94
N VAL A 126 -1.20 3.29 -5.47
CA VAL A 126 -0.87 4.66 -5.06
C VAL A 126 -1.92 5.16 -4.08
N MET A 127 -1.47 5.48 -2.87
CA MET A 127 -2.28 6.04 -1.79
C MET A 127 -2.03 7.54 -1.68
N GLY A 128 -3.07 8.34 -1.80
CA GLY A 128 -2.99 9.78 -1.84
C GLY A 128 -2.99 10.47 -0.48
N ASN A 129 -2.63 11.74 -0.50
CA ASN A 129 -2.66 12.65 0.64
C ASN A 129 -4.03 12.70 1.32
N GLU A 130 -4.06 12.81 2.66
CA GLU A 130 -5.29 12.76 3.47
C GLU A 130 -6.31 13.86 3.16
N VAL A 131 -5.88 14.95 2.54
CA VAL A 131 -6.74 16.10 2.21
C VAL A 131 -6.98 16.23 0.71
N LYS A 132 -5.91 16.06 -0.08
CA LYS A 132 -5.90 16.30 -1.53
C LYS A 132 -6.12 15.04 -2.37
N GLY A 133 -6.04 13.85 -1.76
CA GLY A 133 -6.05 12.60 -2.49
C GLY A 133 -4.77 12.37 -3.29
N VAL A 134 -4.83 11.50 -4.28
CA VAL A 134 -3.75 11.25 -5.26
C VAL A 134 -3.64 12.46 -6.20
N GLN A 135 -2.42 12.92 -6.49
CA GLN A 135 -2.19 14.02 -7.42
C GLN A 135 -2.83 13.72 -8.79
N GLN A 136 -3.50 14.71 -9.41
CA GLN A 136 -4.24 14.50 -10.66
C GLN A 136 -3.36 13.96 -11.79
N GLU A 137 -2.12 14.44 -11.90
CA GLU A 137 -1.16 13.94 -12.89
C GLU A 137 -0.80 12.47 -12.67
N VAL A 138 -0.73 12.02 -11.42
CA VAL A 138 -0.49 10.63 -11.05
C VAL A 138 -1.71 9.76 -11.39
N VAL A 139 -2.92 10.25 -11.13
CA VAL A 139 -4.17 9.57 -11.55
C VAL A 139 -4.20 9.42 -13.07
N ASN A 140 -3.87 10.49 -13.81
CA ASN A 140 -3.85 10.49 -15.28
C ASN A 140 -2.80 9.52 -15.86
N ALA A 141 -1.65 9.38 -15.19
CA ALA A 141 -0.58 8.48 -15.59
C ALA A 141 -0.84 7.01 -15.20
N SER A 142 -1.76 6.75 -14.27
CA SER A 142 -2.09 5.39 -13.81
C SER A 142 -2.78 4.56 -14.89
N ASP A 143 -2.64 3.24 -14.82
CA ASP A 143 -3.32 2.32 -15.73
C ASP A 143 -4.82 2.23 -15.42
N LEU A 144 -5.17 2.29 -14.12
CA LEU A 144 -6.54 2.30 -13.63
C LEU A 144 -6.65 3.17 -12.38
N CYS A 145 -7.84 3.71 -12.16
CA CYS A 145 -8.27 4.25 -10.88
C CYS A 145 -9.18 3.22 -10.20
N ILE A 146 -8.86 2.83 -8.98
CA ILE A 146 -9.62 1.85 -8.19
C ILE A 146 -10.32 2.58 -7.05
N GLU A 147 -11.62 2.36 -6.92
CA GLU A 147 -12.47 2.95 -5.91
C GLU A 147 -13.02 1.91 -4.94
N ILE A 148 -12.98 2.20 -3.65
CA ILE A 148 -13.71 1.44 -2.64
C ILE A 148 -15.14 2.00 -2.56
N PRO A 149 -16.19 1.22 -2.86
CA PRO A 149 -17.57 1.69 -2.72
C PRO A 149 -17.87 2.13 -1.29
N GLN A 150 -18.37 3.35 -1.11
CA GLN A 150 -18.73 3.93 0.17
C GLN A 150 -20.20 4.39 0.16
N LEU A 151 -20.96 4.01 1.19
CA LEU A 151 -22.38 4.32 1.30
C LEU A 151 -22.70 5.25 2.49
N GLY A 152 -21.66 5.71 3.17
CA GLY A 152 -21.78 6.55 4.36
C GLY A 152 -21.84 8.05 4.05
N THR A 153 -21.80 8.86 5.11
CA THR A 153 -21.87 10.32 5.01
C THR A 153 -20.49 10.98 4.85
N LYS A 154 -19.41 10.25 4.99
CA LYS A 154 -18.04 10.80 4.87
C LYS A 154 -17.53 10.63 3.45
N HIS A 155 -16.69 11.59 3.04
CA HIS A 155 -16.17 11.62 1.67
C HIS A 155 -15.07 10.59 1.42
N SER A 156 -14.34 10.16 2.46
CA SER A 156 -13.23 9.20 2.34
C SER A 156 -13.01 8.39 3.61
N LEU A 157 -12.33 7.26 3.46
CA LEU A 157 -11.77 6.47 4.56
C LEU A 157 -10.40 7.03 4.96
N ASN A 158 -9.97 6.73 6.19
CA ASN A 158 -8.58 6.97 6.59
C ASN A 158 -7.63 6.17 5.69
N ILE A 159 -6.53 6.76 5.26
CA ILE A 159 -5.57 6.15 4.33
C ILE A 159 -5.04 4.80 4.80
N SER A 160 -4.71 4.64 6.08
CA SER A 160 -4.19 3.36 6.59
C SER A 160 -5.28 2.27 6.60
N VAL A 161 -6.54 2.64 6.79
CA VAL A 161 -7.70 1.74 6.65
C VAL A 161 -7.90 1.38 5.19
N THR A 162 -7.89 2.37 4.30
CA THR A 162 -7.97 2.17 2.84
C THR A 162 -6.90 1.20 2.36
N THR A 163 -5.64 1.42 2.78
CA THR A 163 -4.53 0.53 2.45
C THR A 163 -4.80 -0.89 2.93
N GLY A 164 -5.29 -1.06 4.15
CA GLY A 164 -5.63 -2.40 4.69
C GLY A 164 -6.68 -3.12 3.87
N VAL A 165 -7.75 -2.41 3.47
CA VAL A 165 -8.83 -2.97 2.64
C VAL A 165 -8.32 -3.37 1.25
N VAL A 166 -7.59 -2.48 0.58
CA VAL A 166 -7.06 -2.71 -0.77
C VAL A 166 -6.05 -3.85 -0.77
N LEU A 167 -5.08 -3.83 0.14
CA LEU A 167 -4.05 -4.87 0.20
C LEU A 167 -4.62 -6.24 0.54
N TRP A 168 -5.60 -6.30 1.45
CA TRP A 168 -6.28 -7.55 1.78
C TRP A 168 -7.06 -8.12 0.58
N ASP A 169 -7.83 -7.28 -0.10
CA ASP A 169 -8.61 -7.70 -1.27
C ASP A 169 -7.71 -8.22 -2.40
N LEU A 170 -6.66 -7.46 -2.75
CA LEU A 170 -5.69 -7.88 -3.77
C LEU A 170 -4.92 -9.14 -3.35
N PHE A 171 -4.46 -9.23 -2.10
CA PHE A 171 -3.76 -10.39 -1.58
C PHE A 171 -4.60 -11.67 -1.68
N GLN A 172 -5.88 -11.61 -1.28
CA GLN A 172 -6.79 -12.75 -1.43
C GLN A 172 -6.99 -13.15 -2.89
N LYS A 173 -7.24 -12.18 -3.76
CA LYS A 173 -7.48 -12.42 -5.19
C LYS A 173 -6.26 -12.99 -5.92
N MET A 174 -5.04 -12.60 -5.50
CA MET A 174 -3.80 -13.14 -6.05
C MET A 174 -3.48 -14.53 -5.53
N ASN A 175 -3.70 -14.81 -4.25
CA ASN A 175 -3.32 -16.06 -3.61
C ASN A 175 -4.45 -17.09 -3.58
N LYS A 176 -5.68 -16.72 -3.94
CA LYS A 176 -6.88 -17.58 -3.88
C LYS A 176 -7.04 -18.29 -2.51
N ILE A 177 -6.87 -17.52 -1.42
CA ILE A 177 -7.08 -18.01 -0.06
C ILE A 177 -8.58 -18.10 0.22
#